data_1f7a118bb0149e0719585c133f0f7ded
#
_entry.id   1f7a118bb0149e0719585c133f0f7ded
#
_cell.length_a   1.000
_cell.length_b   1.000
_cell.length_c   1.000
_cell.angle_alpha   90.00
_cell.angle_beta   90.00
_cell.angle_gamma   90.00
#
_symmetry.space_group_name_H-M   'P 1'
#
loop_
_entity.id
_entity.type
_entity.pdbx_description
1 polymer ?
#
loop_
_entity_poly.entity_id
_entity_poly.type
_entity_poly.pdbx_seq_one_letter_code
_entity_poly.pdbx_strand_id
1 'polypeptide(L)'
;LSLRAKVASMMLASVSASTLAADPALPEARVSHGDRLATKKGVDGDDLEGLPLLATLEQVHTGEHVVLDPLSPTQDRFDDLVADRITGDRHPLDEHLLLLLRALAAEHPGARIELVSGYRSPKLNEMLRKKGHHVASHSQHSLGHACDFRIVPEGQELAIDPRVVEGEIRALGWQGGVGVYPTHDDWFVHADVGRNRRWEN
;
A
#
# COMPACT_ATOMS: atom_id res chain seq x y z
N LEU A 1 10.38 21.13 -10.76
CA LEU A 1 9.65 20.57 -9.63
C LEU A 1 10.29 19.22 -9.31
N SER A 2 10.79 19.04 -8.07
CA SER A 2 11.46 17.83 -7.66
C SER A 2 10.47 16.64 -7.67
N LEU A 3 10.98 15.42 -7.81
CA LEU A 3 10.19 14.19 -7.77
C LEU A 3 9.32 14.11 -6.50
N ARG A 4 9.82 14.63 -5.38
CA ARG A 4 9.07 14.78 -4.10
C ARG A 4 7.77 15.58 -4.26
N ALA A 5 7.79 16.65 -5.03
CA ALA A 5 6.60 17.46 -5.27
C ALA A 5 5.56 16.73 -6.15
N LYS A 6 6.01 15.85 -7.05
CA LYS A 6 5.10 15.05 -7.89
C LYS A 6 4.42 13.94 -7.10
N VAL A 7 5.14 13.25 -6.21
CA VAL A 7 4.57 12.19 -5.37
C VAL A 7 3.61 12.76 -4.31
N ALA A 8 3.97 13.89 -3.68
CA ALA A 8 3.07 14.61 -2.78
C ALA A 8 1.80 15.11 -3.49
N SER A 9 1.90 15.50 -4.75
CA SER A 9 0.75 15.90 -5.57
C SER A 9 -0.18 14.73 -5.92
N MET A 10 0.36 13.52 -6.07
CA MET A 10 -0.45 12.31 -6.28
C MET A 10 -1.20 11.90 -4.99
N MET A 11 -0.59 12.08 -3.81
CA MET A 11 -1.26 11.82 -2.53
C MET A 11 -2.41 12.80 -2.25
N LEU A 12 -2.29 14.07 -2.67
CA LEU A 12 -3.35 15.09 -2.51
C LEU A 12 -4.51 14.91 -3.49
N ALA A 13 -4.28 14.36 -4.67
CA ALA A 13 -5.33 14.17 -5.68
C ALA A 13 -6.34 13.08 -5.33
N SER A 14 -5.95 12.07 -4.54
CA SER A 14 -6.85 10.98 -4.11
C SER A 14 -7.78 11.35 -2.94
N VAL A 15 -7.44 12.38 -2.15
CA VAL A 15 -8.25 12.81 -1.00
C VAL A 15 -9.44 13.71 -1.39
N SER A 16 -9.48 14.23 -2.63
CA SER A 16 -10.51 15.20 -3.06
C SER A 16 -11.79 14.60 -3.66
N ALA A 17 -11.95 13.29 -3.66
CA ALA A 17 -13.09 12.62 -4.31
C ALA A 17 -14.23 12.21 -3.36
N SER A 18 -14.19 12.52 -2.07
CA SER A 18 -15.18 12.06 -1.08
C SER A 18 -15.80 13.18 -0.24
N THR A 19 -16.33 14.21 -0.86
CA THR A 19 -17.34 15.08 -0.22
C THR A 19 -18.18 15.78 -1.26
N LEU A 20 -19.45 15.34 -1.40
CA LEU A 20 -20.64 16.20 -1.68
C LEU A 20 -21.85 15.26 -1.70
N ALA A 21 -22.55 15.39 -0.79
CA ALA A 21 -23.70 15.93 -0.14
C ALA A 21 -24.88 16.26 -1.05
N ALA A 22 -26.04 15.82 -0.55
CA ALA A 22 -27.37 16.41 -0.57
C ALA A 22 -27.97 16.88 -1.88
N ASP A 23 -29.05 16.17 -2.19
CA ASP A 23 -30.17 16.39 -3.09
C ASP A 23 -30.93 17.69 -2.83
N PRO A 24 -31.51 18.33 -3.87
CA PRO A 24 -32.92 18.48 -3.86
C PRO A 24 -33.64 18.26 -5.23
N ALA A 25 -34.72 17.47 -5.16
CA ALA A 25 -35.97 17.54 -5.93
C ALA A 25 -35.95 17.77 -7.45
N LEU A 26 -36.52 16.77 -8.11
CA LEU A 26 -36.97 16.71 -9.52
C LEU A 26 -37.98 17.80 -9.96
N PRO A 27 -38.02 18.05 -11.28
CA PRO A 27 -39.24 17.71 -11.98
C PRO A 27 -39.06 16.90 -13.28
N GLU A 28 -40.02 16.05 -13.55
CA GLU A 28 -40.16 15.21 -14.75
C GLU A 28 -40.22 16.00 -16.04
N ALA A 29 -39.51 15.54 -17.09
CA ALA A 29 -39.84 15.90 -18.48
C ALA A 29 -39.33 14.86 -19.49
N ARG A 30 -40.28 14.19 -20.09
CA ARG A 30 -40.40 13.66 -21.46
C ARG A 30 -39.17 13.08 -22.17
N VAL A 31 -39.31 11.79 -22.45
CA VAL A 31 -38.59 10.99 -23.42
C VAL A 31 -38.64 11.59 -24.82
N SER A 32 -37.50 11.76 -25.45
CA SER A 32 -37.36 11.92 -26.91
C SER A 32 -36.25 10.98 -27.36
N HIS A 33 -36.58 10.13 -28.32
CA HIS A 33 -35.72 9.17 -28.98
C HIS A 33 -34.65 9.89 -29.83
N GLY A 34 -33.43 9.37 -29.72
CA GLY A 34 -32.39 9.46 -30.76
C GLY A 34 -31.29 10.44 -30.46
N ASP A 35 -30.23 9.95 -29.79
CA ASP A 35 -28.89 10.29 -30.27
C ASP A 35 -27.87 9.22 -29.83
N ARG A 36 -26.93 8.99 -30.76
CA ARG A 36 -25.92 7.94 -30.73
C ARG A 36 -25.04 8.06 -29.49
N LEU A 37 -24.85 6.94 -28.79
CA LEU A 37 -23.76 6.71 -27.83
C LEU A 37 -22.43 7.15 -28.44
N ALA A 38 -21.92 8.28 -27.97
CA ALA A 38 -20.52 8.60 -28.12
C ALA A 38 -19.75 7.60 -27.24
N THR A 39 -19.10 6.63 -27.86
CA THR A 39 -18.15 5.74 -27.23
C THR A 39 -17.09 6.59 -26.56
N LYS A 40 -16.97 6.47 -25.23
CA LYS A 40 -15.81 6.94 -24.50
C LYS A 40 -14.58 6.36 -25.18
N LYS A 41 -13.73 7.26 -25.71
CA LYS A 41 -12.41 6.94 -26.24
C LYS A 41 -11.70 6.13 -25.19
N GLY A 42 -11.42 4.85 -25.46
CA GLY A 42 -10.58 4.04 -24.61
C GLY A 42 -9.23 4.74 -24.45
N VAL A 43 -8.66 4.68 -23.28
CA VAL A 43 -7.26 5.03 -23.09
C VAL A 43 -6.49 4.04 -23.94
N ASP A 44 -5.87 4.53 -25.01
CA ASP A 44 -5.08 3.71 -25.93
C ASP A 44 -3.95 3.07 -25.14
N GLY A 45 -3.75 1.75 -25.29
CA GLY A 45 -2.77 0.97 -24.53
C GLY A 45 -1.30 1.40 -24.75
N ASP A 46 -1.02 2.29 -25.69
CA ASP A 46 0.31 2.83 -25.97
C ASP A 46 0.81 3.85 -24.92
N ASP A 47 -0.07 4.46 -24.13
CA ASP A 47 0.33 5.41 -23.08
C ASP A 47 0.85 4.71 -21.79
N LEU A 48 0.80 3.38 -21.75
CA LEU A 48 1.31 2.59 -20.61
C LEU A 48 2.74 2.08 -20.82
N GLU A 49 3.25 2.10 -22.05
CA GLU A 49 4.65 1.78 -22.38
C GLU A 49 5.54 2.98 -22.05
N GLY A 50 6.16 2.97 -20.87
CA GLY A 50 7.13 4.00 -20.50
C GLY A 50 7.00 4.58 -19.12
N LEU A 51 6.09 4.05 -18.29
CA LEU A 51 6.08 4.41 -16.87
C LEU A 51 7.37 3.94 -16.21
N PRO A 52 8.00 4.77 -15.37
CA PRO A 52 9.24 4.38 -14.71
C PRO A 52 8.96 3.23 -13.75
N LEU A 53 9.71 2.14 -13.88
CA LEU A 53 9.81 1.12 -12.84
C LEU A 53 10.31 1.80 -11.56
N LEU A 54 9.53 1.76 -10.50
CA LEU A 54 9.94 2.30 -9.21
C LEU A 54 10.72 1.25 -8.42
N ALA A 55 10.15 0.05 -8.27
CA ALA A 55 10.71 -1.05 -7.48
C ALA A 55 10.07 -2.38 -7.90
N THR A 56 10.48 -3.45 -7.22
CA THR A 56 9.79 -4.75 -7.24
C THR A 56 9.23 -5.04 -5.85
N LEU A 57 7.96 -5.44 -5.75
CA LEU A 57 7.39 -6.01 -4.54
C LEU A 57 7.67 -7.51 -4.51
N GLU A 58 8.18 -8.03 -3.41
CA GLU A 58 8.39 -9.46 -3.19
C GLU A 58 7.63 -9.91 -1.94
N GLN A 59 6.76 -10.92 -2.08
CA GLN A 59 6.14 -11.58 -0.92
C GLN A 59 7.13 -12.62 -0.36
N VAL A 60 7.71 -12.37 0.80
CA VAL A 60 8.83 -13.17 1.35
C VAL A 60 8.47 -14.64 1.65
N HIS A 61 7.19 -14.96 1.85
CA HIS A 61 6.76 -16.33 2.18
C HIS A 61 6.45 -17.18 0.96
N THR A 62 6.09 -16.56 -0.17
CA THR A 62 5.75 -17.24 -1.41
C THR A 62 6.83 -17.10 -2.47
N GLY A 63 7.71 -16.12 -2.35
CA GLY A 63 8.68 -15.75 -3.37
C GLY A 63 8.04 -15.10 -4.60
N GLU A 64 6.80 -14.65 -4.49
CA GLU A 64 6.10 -14.01 -5.59
C GLU A 64 6.59 -12.57 -5.77
N HIS A 65 6.87 -12.20 -7.03
CA HIS A 65 7.35 -10.88 -7.41
C HIS A 65 6.31 -10.14 -8.26
N VAL A 66 6.12 -8.85 -7.98
CA VAL A 66 5.24 -7.96 -8.71
C VAL A 66 5.94 -6.63 -8.97
N VAL A 67 5.87 -6.15 -10.20
CA VAL A 67 6.39 -4.82 -10.58
C VAL A 67 5.64 -3.74 -9.81
N LEU A 68 6.38 -2.77 -9.27
CA LEU A 68 5.83 -1.56 -8.66
C LEU A 68 6.15 -0.36 -9.55
N ASP A 69 5.12 0.22 -10.13
CA ASP A 69 5.16 1.46 -10.90
C ASP A 69 3.97 2.37 -10.48
N PRO A 70 3.76 3.54 -11.08
CA PRO A 70 2.65 4.41 -10.72
C PRO A 70 1.24 3.81 -10.85
N LEU A 71 1.06 2.77 -11.69
CA LEU A 71 -0.22 2.12 -11.95
C LEU A 71 -0.26 0.67 -11.47
N SER A 72 0.87 -0.02 -11.45
CA SER A 72 1.00 -1.44 -11.08
C SER A 72 1.65 -1.61 -9.71
N PRO A 73 1.23 -2.58 -8.92
CA PRO A 73 0.04 -3.39 -9.09
C PRO A 73 -1.24 -2.58 -8.88
N THR A 74 -2.37 -3.06 -9.40
CA THR A 74 -3.68 -2.55 -8.95
C THR A 74 -3.89 -2.87 -7.46
N GLN A 75 -4.83 -2.18 -6.80
CA GLN A 75 -5.15 -2.47 -5.39
C GLN A 75 -5.57 -3.93 -5.21
N ASP A 76 -6.42 -4.46 -6.08
CA ASP A 76 -6.83 -5.86 -6.05
C ASP A 76 -5.66 -6.83 -6.11
N ARG A 77 -4.68 -6.55 -6.97
CA ARG A 77 -3.48 -7.38 -7.09
C ARG A 77 -2.57 -7.28 -5.88
N PHE A 78 -2.50 -6.10 -5.27
CA PHE A 78 -1.77 -5.90 -4.02
C PHE A 78 -2.43 -6.67 -2.87
N ASP A 79 -3.75 -6.62 -2.75
CA ASP A 79 -4.51 -7.36 -1.74
C ASP A 79 -4.30 -8.88 -1.87
N ASP A 80 -4.21 -9.40 -3.11
CA ASP A 80 -3.88 -10.81 -3.35
C ASP A 80 -2.46 -11.14 -2.88
N LEU A 81 -1.49 -10.27 -3.20
CA LEU A 81 -0.09 -10.49 -2.86
C LEU A 81 0.16 -10.55 -1.35
N VAL A 82 -0.63 -9.80 -0.57
CA VAL A 82 -0.50 -9.69 0.89
C VAL A 82 -1.63 -10.39 1.67
N ALA A 83 -2.29 -11.37 1.04
CA ALA A 83 -3.30 -12.22 1.69
C ALA A 83 -2.72 -12.98 2.90
N ASP A 84 -3.60 -13.49 3.77
CA ASP A 84 -3.20 -14.28 4.94
C ASP A 84 -2.37 -15.51 4.53
N ARG A 85 -1.14 -15.58 4.98
CA ARG A 85 -0.18 -16.63 4.60
C ARG A 85 -0.53 -18.03 5.08
N ILE A 86 -1.47 -18.18 6.01
CA ILE A 86 -1.87 -19.46 6.59
C ILE A 86 -3.20 -19.93 6.03
N THR A 87 -4.16 -19.03 5.87
CA THR A 87 -5.50 -19.38 5.39
C THR A 87 -5.66 -19.11 3.91
N GLY A 88 -4.84 -18.24 3.33
CA GLY A 88 -5.04 -17.70 1.98
C GLY A 88 -6.20 -16.71 1.89
N ASP A 89 -6.81 -16.35 3.02
CA ASP A 89 -7.91 -15.41 3.04
C ASP A 89 -7.43 -14.04 2.57
N ARG A 90 -8.16 -13.49 1.61
CA ARG A 90 -7.98 -12.14 1.11
C ARG A 90 -8.84 -11.16 1.90
N HIS A 91 -8.30 -9.97 2.13
CA HIS A 91 -9.01 -8.84 2.71
C HIS A 91 -8.52 -7.55 2.06
N PRO A 92 -9.41 -6.61 1.70
CA PRO A 92 -8.98 -5.32 1.18
C PRO A 92 -8.07 -4.60 2.16
N LEU A 93 -6.89 -4.18 1.69
CA LEU A 93 -6.01 -3.31 2.46
C LEU A 93 -6.35 -1.85 2.17
N ASP A 94 -6.08 -0.99 3.15
CA ASP A 94 -6.20 0.46 2.96
C ASP A 94 -5.26 0.93 1.83
N GLU A 95 -5.80 1.68 0.87
CA GLU A 95 -5.08 2.11 -0.32
C GLU A 95 -3.85 2.97 -0.03
N HIS A 96 -3.83 3.69 1.10
CA HIS A 96 -2.70 4.50 1.51
C HIS A 96 -1.45 3.67 1.77
N LEU A 97 -1.57 2.37 2.08
CA LEU A 97 -0.43 1.48 2.24
C LEU A 97 0.31 1.26 0.91
N LEU A 98 -0.42 0.99 -0.17
CA LEU A 98 0.19 0.87 -1.50
C LEU A 98 0.75 2.20 -2.00
N LEU A 99 0.08 3.32 -1.71
CA LEU A 99 0.59 4.67 -2.01
C LEU A 99 1.88 4.98 -1.23
N LEU A 100 1.97 4.57 0.03
CA LEU A 100 3.19 4.70 0.84
C LEU A 100 4.35 3.91 0.22
N LEU A 101 4.11 2.66 -0.18
CA LEU A 101 5.14 1.82 -0.82
C LEU A 101 5.63 2.43 -2.13
N ARG A 102 4.74 3.00 -2.96
CA ARG A 102 5.12 3.74 -4.16
C ARG A 102 5.96 4.98 -3.86
N ALA A 103 5.60 5.72 -2.82
CA ALA A 103 6.33 6.91 -2.42
C ALA A 103 7.76 6.55 -1.96
N LEU A 104 7.91 5.50 -1.16
CA LEU A 104 9.22 4.98 -0.73
C LEU A 104 10.02 4.44 -1.92
N ALA A 105 9.39 3.69 -2.82
CA ALA A 105 10.03 3.18 -4.02
C ALA A 105 10.60 4.29 -4.92
N ALA A 106 9.94 5.44 -4.99
CA ALA A 106 10.43 6.59 -5.74
C ALA A 106 11.72 7.21 -5.13
N GLU A 107 11.95 7.05 -3.84
CA GLU A 107 13.20 7.45 -3.17
C GLU A 107 14.29 6.36 -3.30
N HIS A 108 13.91 5.11 -3.63
CA HIS A 108 14.79 3.94 -3.78
C HIS A 108 14.57 3.25 -5.14
N PRO A 109 14.87 3.91 -6.27
CA PRO A 109 14.61 3.35 -7.60
C PRO A 109 15.36 2.02 -7.80
N GLY A 110 14.65 1.04 -8.37
CA GLY A 110 15.18 -0.30 -8.62
C GLY A 110 15.24 -1.21 -7.38
N ALA A 111 14.87 -0.72 -6.20
CA ALA A 111 14.88 -1.51 -4.97
C ALA A 111 13.91 -2.69 -5.03
N ARG A 112 14.16 -3.70 -4.18
CA ARG A 112 13.20 -4.74 -3.86
C ARG A 112 12.56 -4.39 -2.51
N ILE A 113 11.23 -4.24 -2.49
CA ILE A 113 10.46 -4.08 -1.26
C ILE A 113 9.91 -5.45 -0.88
N GLU A 114 10.44 -6.02 0.19
CA GLU A 114 10.05 -7.32 0.69
C GLU A 114 8.89 -7.18 1.67
N LEU A 115 7.74 -7.75 1.29
CA LEU A 115 6.50 -7.73 2.07
C LEU A 115 6.53 -8.90 3.07
N VAL A 116 6.66 -8.58 4.34
CA VAL A 116 6.77 -9.56 5.44
C VAL A 116 5.38 -9.98 5.93
N SER A 117 4.43 -9.04 6.01
CA SER A 117 3.06 -9.32 6.44
C SER A 117 2.10 -8.22 5.96
N GLY A 118 0.96 -8.64 5.44
CA GLY A 118 -0.17 -7.75 5.16
C GLY A 118 -1.38 -8.16 6.00
N TYR A 119 -2.45 -8.66 5.39
CA TYR A 119 -3.62 -9.12 6.12
C TYR A 119 -3.29 -10.31 7.02
N ARG A 120 -3.82 -10.28 8.23
CA ARG A 120 -3.77 -11.39 9.20
C ARG A 120 -5.18 -11.74 9.63
N SER A 121 -5.64 -12.92 9.25
CA SER A 121 -6.91 -13.43 9.76
C SER A 121 -6.90 -13.52 11.30
N PRO A 122 -8.05 -13.46 11.97
CA PRO A 122 -8.14 -13.68 13.42
C PRO A 122 -7.47 -14.98 13.85
N LYS A 123 -7.55 -16.03 13.01
CA LYS A 123 -6.92 -17.34 13.25
C LYS A 123 -5.39 -17.24 13.27
N LEU A 124 -4.80 -16.58 12.28
CA LEU A 124 -3.35 -16.37 12.25
C LEU A 124 -2.91 -15.49 13.42
N ASN A 125 -3.62 -14.40 13.69
CA ASN A 125 -3.28 -13.49 14.79
C ASN A 125 -3.30 -14.21 16.15
N GLU A 126 -4.31 -15.06 16.40
CA GLU A 126 -4.38 -15.87 17.62
C GLU A 126 -3.26 -16.91 17.69
N MET A 127 -2.94 -17.57 16.57
CA MET A 127 -1.83 -18.53 16.51
C MET A 127 -0.50 -17.88 16.86
N LEU A 128 -0.21 -16.67 16.35
CA LEU A 128 1.00 -15.91 16.67
C LEU A 128 1.06 -15.56 18.15
N ARG A 129 -0.04 -15.11 18.74
CA ARG A 129 -0.12 -14.84 20.19
C ARG A 129 0.17 -16.09 21.02
N LYS A 130 -0.41 -17.26 20.67
CA LYS A 130 -0.17 -18.53 21.36
C LYS A 130 1.29 -19.01 21.24
N LYS A 131 1.99 -18.62 20.17
CA LYS A 131 3.43 -18.92 19.99
C LYS A 131 4.35 -17.92 20.70
N GLY A 132 3.81 -16.97 21.45
CA GLY A 132 4.60 -16.00 22.23
C GLY A 132 5.05 -14.77 21.44
N HIS A 133 4.59 -14.58 20.21
CA HIS A 133 4.82 -13.34 19.50
C HIS A 133 4.04 -12.18 20.15
N HIS A 134 4.68 -11.03 20.28
CA HIS A 134 4.07 -9.81 20.85
C HIS A 134 3.12 -9.12 19.85
N VAL A 135 2.04 -9.82 19.46
CA VAL A 135 1.00 -9.24 18.58
C VAL A 135 -0.22 -8.79 19.39
N ALA A 136 -0.73 -7.61 19.07
CA ALA A 136 -1.92 -7.05 19.72
C ALA A 136 -3.15 -7.92 19.46
N SER A 137 -4.06 -7.99 20.44
CA SER A 137 -5.35 -8.70 20.28
C SER A 137 -6.23 -8.06 19.20
N HIS A 138 -6.14 -6.74 19.05
CA HIS A 138 -6.79 -5.94 18.02
C HIS A 138 -5.70 -5.40 17.09
N SER A 139 -5.25 -6.25 16.17
CA SER A 139 -4.17 -5.91 15.24
C SER A 139 -4.71 -5.09 14.07
N GLN A 140 -3.99 -4.03 13.67
CA GLN A 140 -4.28 -3.28 12.44
C GLN A 140 -4.20 -4.19 11.20
N HIS A 141 -3.36 -5.21 11.21
CA HIS A 141 -3.31 -6.22 10.15
C HIS A 141 -4.64 -6.97 9.97
N SER A 142 -5.37 -7.24 11.05
CA SER A 142 -6.66 -7.95 10.96
C SER A 142 -7.81 -7.07 10.44
N LEU A 143 -7.56 -5.77 10.31
CA LEU A 143 -8.48 -4.79 9.72
C LEU A 143 -8.09 -4.43 8.28
N GLY A 144 -7.01 -5.00 7.74
CA GLY A 144 -6.46 -4.56 6.45
C GLY A 144 -5.77 -3.19 6.50
N HIS A 145 -5.41 -2.71 7.68
CA HIS A 145 -4.90 -1.37 7.92
C HIS A 145 -3.39 -1.30 8.13
N ALA A 146 -2.65 -2.39 7.92
CA ALA A 146 -1.22 -2.43 8.17
C ALA A 146 -0.45 -3.31 7.19
N CYS A 147 0.82 -2.95 6.99
CA CYS A 147 1.79 -3.74 6.24
C CYS A 147 3.14 -3.72 6.96
N ASP A 148 3.78 -4.90 7.06
CA ASP A 148 5.16 -5.06 7.51
C ASP A 148 6.03 -5.28 6.27
N PHE A 149 7.12 -4.52 6.14
CA PHE A 149 7.99 -4.59 4.97
C PHE A 149 9.42 -4.15 5.28
N ARG A 150 10.34 -4.45 4.37
CA ARG A 150 11.71 -3.94 4.36
C ARG A 150 12.15 -3.59 2.95
N ILE A 151 13.09 -2.68 2.83
CA ILE A 151 13.59 -2.17 1.54
C ILE A 151 15.01 -2.66 1.35
N VAL A 152 15.24 -3.41 0.27
CA VAL A 152 16.56 -3.87 -0.16
C VAL A 152 16.96 -3.04 -1.37
N PRO A 153 17.98 -2.18 -1.28
CA PRO A 153 18.41 -1.36 -2.40
C PRO A 153 18.86 -2.20 -3.59
N GLU A 154 18.78 -1.62 -4.78
CA GLU A 154 19.27 -2.27 -6.00
C GLU A 154 20.71 -2.74 -5.85
N GLY A 155 20.97 -3.99 -6.25
CA GLY A 155 22.31 -4.60 -6.19
C GLY A 155 22.82 -4.93 -4.79
N GLN A 156 22.01 -4.78 -3.74
CA GLN A 156 22.34 -5.17 -2.38
C GLN A 156 21.59 -6.42 -1.93
N GLU A 157 22.13 -7.11 -0.93
CA GLU A 157 21.49 -8.27 -0.30
C GLU A 157 20.84 -7.89 1.04
N LEU A 158 21.34 -6.83 1.68
CA LEU A 158 20.87 -6.41 2.99
C LEU A 158 19.84 -5.27 2.86
N ALA A 159 18.79 -5.37 3.65
CA ALA A 159 17.79 -4.32 3.75
C ALA A 159 18.33 -3.10 4.52
N ILE A 160 17.79 -1.94 4.20
CA ILE A 160 18.04 -0.67 4.91
C ILE A 160 17.66 -0.83 6.39
N ASP A 161 18.38 -0.14 7.27
CA ASP A 161 18.02 -0.10 8.70
C ASP A 161 16.57 0.38 8.85
N PRO A 162 15.71 -0.38 9.56
CA PRO A 162 14.31 -0.01 9.78
C PRO A 162 14.11 1.37 10.40
N ARG A 163 15.09 1.88 11.17
CA ARG A 163 15.06 3.23 11.74
C ARG A 163 15.20 4.32 10.67
N VAL A 164 15.99 4.04 9.64
CA VAL A 164 16.14 4.95 8.48
C VAL A 164 14.83 4.99 7.71
N VAL A 165 14.25 3.83 7.41
CA VAL A 165 12.97 3.72 6.70
C VAL A 165 11.84 4.40 7.48
N GLU A 166 11.80 4.27 8.82
CA GLU A 166 10.85 5.00 9.67
C GLU A 166 10.98 6.51 9.50
N GLY A 167 12.23 7.02 9.49
CA GLY A 167 12.50 8.44 9.26
C GLY A 167 11.99 8.93 7.89
N GLU A 168 12.17 8.13 6.84
CA GLU A 168 11.67 8.42 5.49
C GLU A 168 10.14 8.42 5.44
N ILE A 169 9.47 7.44 6.04
CA ILE A 169 8.01 7.40 6.18
C ILE A 169 7.50 8.68 6.83
N ARG A 170 8.14 9.14 7.90
CA ARG A 170 7.77 10.40 8.56
C ARG A 170 8.04 11.63 7.68
N ALA A 171 9.14 11.65 6.96
CA ALA A 171 9.48 12.74 6.03
C ALA A 171 8.47 12.85 4.87
N LEU A 172 7.83 11.75 4.48
CA LEU A 172 6.72 11.73 3.52
C LEU A 172 5.41 12.28 4.10
N GLY A 173 5.34 12.57 5.40
CA GLY A 173 4.15 13.11 6.06
C GLY A 173 3.15 12.08 6.53
N TRP A 174 3.56 10.80 6.68
CA TRP A 174 2.69 9.74 7.17
C TRP A 174 2.11 10.05 8.55
N GLN A 175 0.78 9.97 8.66
CA GLN A 175 0.04 10.30 9.87
C GLN A 175 -0.38 9.08 10.69
N GLY A 176 -0.12 7.87 10.21
CA GLY A 176 -0.43 6.62 10.88
C GLY A 176 0.62 6.15 11.88
N GLY A 177 0.47 4.92 12.38
CA GLY A 177 1.46 4.27 13.23
C GLY A 177 2.68 3.82 12.43
N VAL A 178 3.86 3.86 13.06
CA VAL A 178 5.09 3.25 12.53
C VAL A 178 5.82 2.53 13.66
N GLY A 179 6.05 1.24 13.45
CA GLY A 179 6.84 0.37 14.34
C GLY A 179 8.17 0.00 13.70
N VAL A 180 9.22 0.00 14.51
CA VAL A 180 10.57 -0.36 14.08
C VAL A 180 10.97 -1.66 14.75
N TYR A 181 11.38 -2.64 13.95
CA TYR A 181 11.82 -3.96 14.39
C TYR A 181 13.24 -4.23 13.91
N PRO A 182 14.27 -3.77 14.65
CA PRO A 182 15.65 -3.78 14.19
C PRO A 182 16.46 -4.96 14.74
N THR A 183 15.82 -6.08 15.07
CA THR A 183 16.50 -7.27 15.56
C THR A 183 16.88 -8.19 14.40
N HIS A 184 17.86 -9.08 14.61
CA HIS A 184 18.32 -10.01 13.58
C HIS A 184 17.18 -10.87 12.99
N ASP A 185 16.21 -11.24 13.83
CA ASP A 185 15.10 -12.11 13.43
C ASP A 185 13.90 -11.32 12.88
N ASP A 186 13.80 -10.03 13.23
CA ASP A 186 12.68 -9.14 12.89
C ASP A 186 13.23 -7.82 12.29
N TRP A 187 13.85 -7.91 11.11
CA TRP A 187 14.42 -6.75 10.44
C TRP A 187 13.42 -6.16 9.44
N PHE A 188 12.48 -5.35 9.94
CA PHE A 188 11.43 -4.74 9.12
C PHE A 188 10.83 -3.49 9.78
N VAL A 189 10.03 -2.76 9.02
CA VAL A 189 9.17 -1.67 9.47
C VAL A 189 7.72 -2.10 9.39
N HIS A 190 6.94 -1.78 10.42
CA HIS A 190 5.50 -1.81 10.40
C HIS A 190 4.96 -0.41 10.07
N ALA A 191 4.02 -0.32 9.12
CA ALA A 191 3.25 0.89 8.88
C ALA A 191 1.75 0.59 8.96
N ASP A 192 0.98 1.46 9.63
CA ASP A 192 -0.48 1.36 9.70
C ASP A 192 -1.17 2.71 9.55
N VAL A 193 -2.44 2.70 9.12
CA VAL A 193 -3.26 3.90 8.95
C VAL A 193 -4.01 4.31 10.21
N GLY A 194 -3.70 3.70 11.36
CA GLY A 194 -4.30 4.04 12.65
C GLY A 194 -3.78 5.35 13.22
N ARG A 195 -3.82 5.49 14.55
CA ARG A 195 -3.33 6.69 15.23
C ARG A 195 -1.87 6.93 14.93
N ASN A 196 -1.48 8.19 14.81
CA ASN A 196 -0.06 8.58 14.78
C ASN A 196 0.62 8.13 16.08
N ARG A 197 1.53 7.15 15.97
CA ARG A 197 2.35 6.64 17.06
C ARG A 197 3.64 6.05 16.53
N ARG A 198 4.64 6.00 17.39
CA ARG A 198 5.93 5.38 17.11
C ARG A 198 6.26 4.40 18.22
N TRP A 199 6.87 3.27 17.85
CA TRP A 199 7.46 2.34 18.81
C TRP A 199 8.64 1.60 18.17
N GLU A 200 9.51 1.10 19.01
CA GLU A 200 10.61 0.22 18.64
C GLU A 200 10.53 -1.02 19.53
N ASN A 201 10.76 -2.21 18.93
CA ASN A 201 10.60 -3.49 19.62
C ASN A 201 11.90 -4.30 19.59
#